data_f84ac2fa36e64c95fe980f0c945e159e
#
_entry.id   f84ac2fa36e64c95fe980f0c945e159e
#
_cell.length_a   1.000
_cell.length_b   1.000
_cell.length_c   1.000
_cell.angle_alpha   90.00
_cell.angle_beta   90.00
_cell.angle_gamma   90.00
#
_symmetry.space_group_name_H-M   'P 1'
#
loop_
_entity.id
_entity.type
_entity.pdbx_description
1 polymer ?
#
loop_
_entity_poly.entity_id
_entity_poly.type
_entity_poly.pdbx_seq_one_letter_code
_entity_poly.pdbx_strand_id
1 'polypeptide(L)' 'MLRAALRRFAVNPRDSLLRTHKLAGDLAGYWAFSVDDDLRVLFRWDADLATLVTIGSHDEVY' A
#
# COMPACT_ATOMS: atom_id res chain seq x y z
N MET A 1 -3.29 -6.29 12.93
CA MET A 1 -3.28 -6.45 11.47
C MET A 1 -2.49 -5.34 10.77
N LEU A 2 -2.79 -4.10 11.04
CA LEU A 2 -2.03 -3.00 10.42
C LEU A 2 -0.55 -3.04 10.80
N ARG A 3 -0.24 -3.26 12.06
CA ARG A 3 1.14 -3.29 12.52
C ARG A 3 1.94 -4.42 11.84
N ALA A 4 1.33 -5.59 11.72
CA ALA A 4 1.98 -6.72 11.05
C ALA A 4 2.21 -6.42 9.57
N ALA A 5 1.24 -5.79 8.90
CA ALA A 5 1.39 -5.42 7.51
C ALA A 5 2.50 -4.38 7.32
N LEU A 6 2.59 -3.40 8.21
CA LEU A 6 3.66 -2.40 8.15
C LEU A 6 5.04 -3.02 8.36
N ARG A 7 5.14 -4.01 9.25
CA ARG A 7 6.40 -4.74 9.45
C ARG A 7 6.80 -5.50 8.19
N ARG A 8 5.85 -6.19 7.56
CA ARG A 8 6.13 -6.90 6.30
C ARG A 8 6.59 -5.93 5.23
N PHE A 9 5.91 -4.79 5.13
CA PHE A 9 6.26 -3.77 4.14
C PHE A 9 7.68 -3.24 4.38
N ALA A 10 8.06 -3.01 5.63
CA ALA A 10 9.38 -2.51 5.97
C ALA A 10 10.48 -3.51 5.61
N VAL A 11 10.20 -4.80 5.78
CA VAL A 11 11.16 -5.87 5.46
C VAL A 11 11.22 -6.10 3.95
N ASN A 12 10.06 -6.20 3.32
CA ASN A 12 9.98 -6.47 1.88
C ASN A 12 8.70 -5.85 1.32
N PRO A 13 8.79 -4.65 0.72
CA PRO A 13 7.61 -3.98 0.16
C PRO A 13 6.88 -4.80 -0.90
N ARG A 14 7.55 -5.77 -1.51
CA ARG A 14 6.95 -6.60 -2.55
C ARG A 14 6.54 -7.98 -2.03
N ASP A 15 6.42 -8.13 -0.71
CA ASP A 15 5.92 -9.36 -0.10
C ASP A 15 4.56 -9.71 -0.73
N SER A 16 4.42 -10.94 -1.21
CA SER A 16 3.22 -11.38 -1.92
C SER A 16 1.95 -11.28 -1.09
N LEU A 17 2.06 -11.37 0.23
CA LEU A 17 0.91 -11.25 1.13
C LEU A 17 0.37 -9.83 1.18
N LEU A 18 1.17 -8.83 0.84
CA LEU A 18 0.75 -7.43 0.82
C LEU A 18 0.05 -7.06 -0.48
N ARG A 19 0.26 -7.83 -1.55
CA ARG A 19 -0.30 -7.54 -2.87
C ARG A 19 0.02 -6.12 -3.33
N THR A 20 1.24 -5.69 -3.09
CA THR A 20 1.70 -4.35 -3.48
C THR A 20 1.58 -4.17 -4.98
N HIS A 21 0.93 -3.08 -5.41
CA HIS A 21 0.73 -2.83 -6.83
C HIS A 21 0.63 -1.34 -7.12
N LYS A 22 0.96 -0.99 -8.36
CA LYS A 22 0.80 0.36 -8.89
C LYS A 22 -0.66 0.65 -9.19
N LEU A 23 -1.06 1.89 -8.98
CA LEU A 23 -2.39 2.35 -9.35
C LEU A 23 -2.32 3.09 -10.69
N ALA A 24 -3.48 3.25 -11.33
CA ALA A 24 -3.59 3.86 -12.65
C ALA A 24 -4.69 4.93 -12.62
N GLY A 25 -4.90 5.60 -13.77
CA GLY A 25 -5.91 6.64 -13.88
C GLY A 25 -5.58 7.83 -13.00
N ASP A 26 -6.57 8.27 -12.24
CA ASP A 26 -6.41 9.45 -11.38
C ASP A 26 -5.41 9.24 -10.26
N LEU A 27 -5.09 7.99 -9.95
CA LEU A 27 -4.14 7.64 -8.91
C LEU A 27 -2.77 7.22 -9.47
N ALA A 28 -2.49 7.53 -10.72
CA ALA A 28 -1.19 7.25 -11.32
C ALA A 28 -0.09 7.92 -10.49
N GLY A 29 0.98 7.18 -10.25
CA GLY A 29 2.06 7.64 -9.39
C GLY A 29 1.96 7.18 -7.95
N TYR A 30 0.81 6.59 -7.58
CA TYR A 30 0.62 6.01 -6.26
C TYR A 30 0.67 4.50 -6.34
N TRP A 31 0.93 3.90 -5.19
CA TRP A 31 0.97 2.46 -4.99
C TRP A 31 0.05 2.10 -3.82
N ALA A 32 -0.34 0.86 -3.73
CA ALA A 32 -1.15 0.40 -2.60
C ALA A 32 -0.70 -0.99 -2.16
N PHE A 33 -0.87 -1.28 -0.88
CA PHE A 33 -0.73 -2.64 -0.38
C PHE A 33 -1.89 -2.99 0.56
N SER A 34 -2.15 -4.29 0.68
CA SER A 34 -3.28 -4.80 1.45
C SER A 34 -2.89 -5.09 2.88
N VAL A 35 -3.70 -4.65 3.84
CA VAL A 35 -3.59 -5.04 5.24
C VAL A 35 -4.40 -6.31 5.47
N ASP A 36 -5.63 -6.32 4.94
CA ASP A 36 -6.51 -7.49 4.94
C ASP A 36 -7.41 -7.43 3.69
N ASP A 37 -8.49 -8.18 3.66
CA ASP A 37 -9.36 -8.24 2.49
C ASP A 37 -9.98 -6.90 2.11
N ASP A 38 -10.18 -6.02 3.08
CA ASP A 38 -10.84 -4.74 2.85
C ASP A 38 -9.91 -3.54 3.03
N LEU A 39 -8.99 -3.60 3.96
CA LEU A 39 -8.16 -2.46 4.34
C LEU A 39 -6.93 -2.34 3.45
N ARG A 40 -6.71 -1.15 2.92
CA ARG A 40 -5.60 -0.84 2.02
C ARG A 40 -4.82 0.36 2.52
N VAL A 41 -3.51 0.38 2.25
CA VAL A 41 -2.66 1.54 2.51
C VAL A 41 -2.20 2.09 1.17
N LEU A 42 -2.40 3.40 0.99
CA LEU A 42 -1.96 4.12 -0.21
C LEU A 42 -0.65 4.81 0.11
N PHE A 43 0.33 4.69 -0.78
CA PHE A 43 1.64 5.30 -0.56
C PHE A 43 2.27 5.78 -1.86
N ARG A 44 3.25 6.66 -1.73
CA ARG A 44 4.09 7.11 -2.83
C ARG A 44 5.46 6.47 -2.67
N TRP A 45 6.06 6.11 -3.78
CA TRP A 45 7.35 5.42 -3.75
C TRP A 45 8.33 6.19 -4.63
N ASP A 46 9.24 6.93 -4.00
CA ASP A 46 10.26 7.72 -4.68
C ASP A 46 11.63 7.15 -4.32
N ALA A 47 12.38 6.67 -5.34
CA ALA A 47 13.65 6.01 -5.13
C ALA A 47 13.46 4.88 -4.11
N ASP A 48 14.12 4.95 -2.96
CA ASP A 48 14.03 3.93 -1.92
C ASP A 48 13.09 4.33 -0.79
N LEU A 49 12.41 5.47 -0.92
CA LEU A 49 11.55 6.00 0.15
C LEU A 49 10.08 5.78 -0.19
N ALA A 50 9.37 5.11 0.71
CA ALA A 50 7.93 4.97 0.63
C ALA A 50 7.28 5.91 1.64
N THR A 51 6.41 6.79 1.14
CA THR A 51 5.70 7.75 2.00
C THR A 51 4.24 7.35 2.07
N LEU A 52 3.79 6.99 3.26
CA LEU A 52 2.39 6.60 3.47
C LEU A 52 1.50 7.83 3.32
N VAL A 53 0.42 7.68 2.55
CA VAL A 53 -0.48 8.79 2.24
C VAL A 53 -1.79 8.66 3.02
N THR A 54 -2.44 7.52 2.91
CA THR A 54 -3.71 7.31 3.59
C THR A 54 -3.97 5.82 3.75
N ILE A 55 -4.93 5.50 4.60
CA ILE A 55 -5.40 4.15 4.84
C ILE A 55 -6.92 4.17 4.82
N GLY A 56 -7.52 3.16 4.24
CA GLY A 56 -8.97 3.06 4.19
C GLY A 56 -9.41 1.77 3.53
N SER A 57 -10.71 1.62 3.36
CA SER A 57 -11.27 0.49 2.64
C SER A 57 -10.93 0.60 1.15
N HIS A 58 -11.12 -0.49 0.43
CA HIS A 58 -10.90 -0.50 -1.02
C HIS A 58 -11.68 0.63 -1.70
N ASP A 59 -12.94 0.83 -1.31
CA ASP A 59 -13.78 1.89 -1.90
C ASP A 59 -13.32 3.29 -1.54
N GLU A 60 -12.74 3.46 -0.35
CA GLU A 60 -12.26 4.77 0.09
C GLU A 60 -10.95 5.16 -0.56
N VAL A 61 -10.07 4.16 -0.83
CA VAL A 61 -8.74 4.42 -1.38
C VAL A 61 -8.78 4.50 -2.91
N TYR A 62 -9.58 3.68 -3.51
CA TYR A 62 -9.72 3.60 -4.96
C TYR A 62 -10.99 4.29 -5.44
#